data_da8c4ec59841d052398324c28f4aafa1
#
_entry.id   da8c4ec59841d052398324c28f4aafa1
#
_cell.length_a   1.000
_cell.length_b   1.000
_cell.length_c   1.000
_cell.angle_alpha   90.00
_cell.angle_beta   90.00
_cell.angle_gamma   90.00
#
_symmetry.space_group_name_H-M   'P 1'
#
loop_
_entity.id
_entity.type
_entity.pdbx_description
1 polymer ?
#
loop_
_entity_poly.entity_id
_entity_poly.type
_entity_poly.pdbx_seq_one_letter_code
_entity_poly.pdbx_strand_id
1 'polypeptide(L)'
;MKQNTTILSITGSDNTGVSGIQADIKTIQAMQGYALTAVTAVTIQNAGGMLNIMDLPKDMVVGQVKAIVEDFHPKAIKIGLLRDVETMKAVRNEVIGCKNLILVPGILNSQGQQLMKAETLEAWKKILIPEAFLIQLRCSEAELLLNMQICSDNDMIQAAKRLVEIGAKAVLLRGGHQVENRLTALLYHDGTTKFFSS
;
A
#
# COMPACT_ATOMS: atom_id res chain seq x y z
N MET A 1 -13.57 -13.85 -25.94
CA MET A 1 -13.67 -12.75 -24.96
C MET A 1 -12.29 -12.46 -24.45
N LYS A 2 -11.81 -11.19 -24.45
CA LYS A 2 -10.57 -10.82 -23.74
C LYS A 2 -10.81 -11.09 -22.25
N GLN A 3 -10.05 -11.99 -21.66
CA GLN A 3 -10.14 -12.27 -20.23
C GLN A 3 -9.58 -11.04 -19.50
N ASN A 4 -10.42 -10.30 -18.77
CA ASN A 4 -9.99 -9.13 -18.03
C ASN A 4 -8.97 -9.55 -16.97
N THR A 5 -7.90 -8.77 -16.81
CA THR A 5 -6.90 -9.02 -15.77
C THR A 5 -7.52 -8.85 -14.39
N THR A 6 -7.52 -9.91 -13.60
CA THR A 6 -8.05 -9.91 -12.22
C THR A 6 -7.02 -9.33 -11.25
N ILE A 7 -7.44 -8.39 -10.41
CA ILE A 7 -6.60 -7.70 -9.43
C ILE A 7 -7.32 -7.73 -8.08
N LEU A 8 -6.67 -8.27 -7.05
CA LEU A 8 -7.19 -8.28 -5.69
C LEU A 8 -6.69 -7.05 -4.93
N SER A 9 -7.59 -6.25 -4.40
CA SER A 9 -7.30 -5.18 -3.44
C SER A 9 -7.67 -5.61 -2.03
N ILE A 10 -6.69 -5.61 -1.12
CA ILE A 10 -6.82 -5.93 0.31
C ILE A 10 -6.57 -4.64 1.09
N THR A 11 -7.61 -3.94 1.51
CA THR A 11 -7.47 -2.63 2.19
C THR A 11 -8.75 -2.21 2.90
N GLY A 12 -8.73 -1.08 3.56
CA GLY A 12 -9.90 -0.49 4.22
C GLY A 12 -10.96 0.02 3.25
N SER A 13 -12.19 0.09 3.73
CA SER A 13 -13.33 0.70 3.04
C SER A 13 -13.43 2.17 3.42
N ASP A 14 -13.43 3.06 2.43
CA ASP A 14 -13.60 4.50 2.58
C ASP A 14 -14.98 4.91 2.04
N ASN A 15 -15.88 5.34 2.94
CA ASN A 15 -17.24 5.73 2.58
C ASN A 15 -17.32 6.98 1.67
N THR A 16 -16.26 7.77 1.57
CA THR A 16 -16.19 8.91 0.64
C THR A 16 -15.80 8.48 -0.78
N GLY A 17 -15.17 7.33 -0.90
CA GLY A 17 -14.77 6.76 -2.19
C GLY A 17 -13.55 7.41 -2.82
N VAL A 18 -12.77 8.21 -2.09
CA VAL A 18 -11.53 8.85 -2.59
C VAL A 18 -10.29 8.02 -2.31
N SER A 19 -10.39 7.03 -1.42
CA SER A 19 -9.32 6.10 -1.09
C SER A 19 -9.86 4.66 -0.90
N GLY A 20 -9.01 3.76 -0.40
CA GLY A 20 -9.41 2.40 -0.03
C GLY A 20 -9.96 1.56 -1.18
N ILE A 21 -10.80 0.59 -0.82
CA ILE A 21 -11.44 -0.34 -1.76
C ILE A 21 -12.19 0.39 -2.88
N GLN A 22 -12.90 1.46 -2.55
CA GLN A 22 -13.73 2.19 -3.50
C GLN A 22 -12.90 2.88 -4.59
N ALA A 23 -11.80 3.50 -4.21
CA ALA A 23 -10.87 4.11 -5.18
C ALA A 23 -10.18 3.05 -6.04
N ASP A 24 -9.80 1.92 -5.44
CA ASP A 24 -9.16 0.82 -6.15
C ASP A 24 -10.12 0.20 -7.18
N ILE A 25 -11.37 -0.06 -6.83
CA ILE A 25 -12.40 -0.56 -7.77
C ILE A 25 -12.52 0.39 -8.96
N LYS A 26 -12.70 1.70 -8.71
CA LYS A 26 -12.84 2.71 -9.78
C LYS A 26 -11.61 2.72 -10.70
N THR A 27 -10.41 2.69 -10.12
CA THR A 27 -9.15 2.72 -10.88
C THR A 27 -8.95 1.46 -11.70
N ILE A 28 -9.15 0.28 -11.12
CA ILE A 28 -9.02 -1.00 -11.81
C ILE A 28 -10.02 -1.09 -12.96
N GLN A 29 -11.26 -0.69 -12.73
CA GLN A 29 -12.31 -0.67 -13.76
C GLN A 29 -11.98 0.31 -14.91
N ALA A 30 -11.50 1.52 -14.58
CA ALA A 30 -11.08 2.51 -15.57
C ALA A 30 -9.93 2.00 -16.46
N MET A 31 -9.08 1.13 -15.90
CA MET A 31 -7.98 0.46 -16.61
C MET A 31 -8.41 -0.86 -17.29
N GLN A 32 -9.73 -1.12 -17.39
CA GLN A 32 -10.30 -2.34 -17.99
C GLN A 32 -9.89 -3.64 -17.28
N GLY A 33 -9.51 -3.57 -16.00
CA GLY A 33 -9.28 -4.72 -15.14
C GLY A 33 -10.58 -5.19 -14.46
N TYR A 34 -10.53 -6.35 -13.80
CA TYR A 34 -11.60 -6.86 -12.95
C TYR A 34 -11.14 -6.76 -11.49
N ALA A 35 -11.83 -5.93 -10.71
CA ALA A 35 -11.51 -5.69 -9.32
C ALA A 35 -12.13 -6.75 -8.41
N LEU A 36 -11.27 -7.43 -7.65
CA LEU A 36 -11.60 -8.31 -6.54
C LEU A 36 -11.21 -7.61 -5.24
N THR A 37 -11.93 -7.85 -4.15
CA THR A 37 -11.72 -7.08 -2.92
C THR A 37 -11.75 -7.92 -1.67
N ALA A 38 -10.89 -7.55 -0.69
CA ALA A 38 -10.97 -8.02 0.68
C ALA A 38 -10.86 -6.80 1.62
N VAL A 39 -11.91 -6.56 2.40
CA VAL A 39 -11.98 -5.40 3.30
C VAL A 39 -11.26 -5.73 4.60
N THR A 40 -10.32 -4.86 5.02
CA THR A 40 -9.56 -5.02 6.27
C THR A 40 -10.11 -4.18 7.42
N ALA A 41 -10.70 -3.04 7.09
CA ALA A 41 -11.28 -2.09 8.05
C ALA A 41 -12.41 -1.30 7.39
N VAL A 42 -13.30 -0.75 8.19
CA VAL A 42 -14.30 0.22 7.74
C VAL A 42 -14.02 1.56 8.40
N THR A 43 -14.02 2.63 7.60
CA THR A 43 -13.78 3.99 8.11
C THR A 43 -15.04 4.84 8.02
N ILE A 44 -15.14 5.79 8.94
CA ILE A 44 -16.10 6.89 8.88
C ILE A 44 -15.32 8.14 8.51
N GLN A 45 -15.55 8.66 7.31
CA GLN A 45 -14.83 9.83 6.79
C GLN A 45 -15.81 10.84 6.19
N ASN A 46 -15.40 12.11 6.18
CA ASN A 46 -16.04 13.19 5.45
C ASN A 46 -14.97 14.13 4.86
N ALA A 47 -15.38 15.27 4.30
CA ALA A 47 -14.45 16.27 3.74
C ALA A 47 -13.46 16.83 4.77
N GLY A 48 -13.78 16.80 6.06
CA GLY A 48 -12.89 17.22 7.15
C GLY A 48 -11.86 16.14 7.56
N GLY A 49 -11.96 14.92 7.03
CA GLY A 49 -11.02 13.82 7.30
C GLY A 49 -11.66 12.58 7.92
N MET A 50 -10.82 11.72 8.50
CA MET A 50 -11.23 10.48 9.14
C MET A 50 -11.74 10.74 10.56
N LEU A 51 -12.97 10.34 10.84
CA LEU A 51 -13.62 10.45 12.15
C LEU A 51 -13.45 9.19 13.01
N ASN A 52 -13.52 8.01 12.38
CA ASN A 52 -13.38 6.73 13.08
C ASN A 52 -12.91 5.63 12.12
N ILE A 53 -12.34 4.56 12.69
CA ILE A 53 -11.90 3.37 11.98
C ILE A 53 -12.14 2.13 12.83
N MET A 54 -12.72 1.10 12.23
CA MET A 54 -12.93 -0.21 12.84
C MET A 54 -12.27 -1.28 11.99
N ASP A 55 -11.29 -1.98 12.58
CA ASP A 55 -10.69 -3.15 11.92
C ASP A 55 -11.66 -4.31 11.92
N LEU A 56 -11.72 -5.06 10.82
CA LEU A 56 -12.50 -6.30 10.77
C LEU A 56 -11.76 -7.44 11.49
N PRO A 57 -12.50 -8.41 12.05
CA PRO A 57 -11.90 -9.59 12.66
C PRO A 57 -10.96 -10.32 11.70
N LYS A 58 -9.83 -10.82 12.22
CA LYS A 58 -8.82 -11.53 11.44
C LYS A 58 -9.42 -12.60 10.53
N ASP A 59 -10.29 -13.45 11.07
CA ASP A 59 -10.86 -14.57 10.33
C ASP A 59 -11.75 -14.11 9.16
N MET A 60 -12.43 -12.95 9.30
CA MET A 60 -13.17 -12.34 8.20
C MET A 60 -12.25 -11.83 7.10
N VAL A 61 -11.15 -11.17 7.46
CA VAL A 61 -10.19 -10.66 6.47
C VAL A 61 -9.53 -11.82 5.72
N VAL A 62 -9.02 -12.79 6.46
CA VAL A 62 -8.33 -13.97 5.90
C VAL A 62 -9.28 -14.81 5.05
N GLY A 63 -10.51 -15.02 5.52
CA GLY A 63 -11.54 -15.76 4.78
C GLY A 63 -11.86 -15.12 3.42
N GLN A 64 -11.98 -13.78 3.35
CA GLN A 64 -12.18 -13.06 2.09
C GLN A 64 -10.97 -13.28 1.14
N VAL A 65 -9.74 -13.12 1.64
CA VAL A 65 -8.52 -13.27 0.83
C VAL A 65 -8.44 -14.70 0.28
N LYS A 66 -8.59 -15.70 1.15
CA LYS A 66 -8.51 -17.12 0.78
C LYS A 66 -9.53 -17.49 -0.29
N ALA A 67 -10.81 -17.13 -0.10
CA ALA A 67 -11.87 -17.40 -1.07
C ALA A 67 -11.56 -16.84 -2.47
N ILE A 68 -10.96 -15.62 -2.52
CA ILE A 68 -10.59 -14.99 -3.80
C ILE A 68 -9.33 -15.62 -4.41
N VAL A 69 -8.32 -15.89 -3.61
CA VAL A 69 -7.05 -16.44 -4.12
C VAL A 69 -7.26 -17.85 -4.68
N GLU A 70 -8.03 -18.68 -3.99
CA GLU A 70 -8.31 -20.07 -4.40
C GLU A 70 -9.18 -20.16 -5.67
N ASP A 71 -10.14 -19.26 -5.87
CA ASP A 71 -11.09 -19.34 -6.98
C ASP A 71 -10.64 -18.53 -8.22
N PHE A 72 -10.20 -17.27 -7.98
CA PHE A 72 -9.91 -16.33 -9.08
C PHE A 72 -8.45 -16.28 -9.52
N HIS A 73 -7.51 -16.74 -8.70
CA HIS A 73 -6.07 -16.69 -8.98
C HIS A 73 -5.61 -15.32 -9.51
N PRO A 74 -5.74 -14.23 -8.71
CA PRO A 74 -5.52 -12.87 -9.18
C PRO A 74 -4.12 -12.68 -9.75
N LYS A 75 -4.00 -11.92 -10.84
CA LYS A 75 -2.73 -11.66 -11.54
C LYS A 75 -1.85 -10.64 -10.81
N ALA A 76 -2.46 -9.80 -9.98
CA ALA A 76 -1.78 -8.88 -9.09
C ALA A 76 -2.57 -8.73 -7.80
N ILE A 77 -1.86 -8.43 -6.72
CA ILE A 77 -2.46 -8.19 -5.40
C ILE A 77 -1.92 -6.87 -4.87
N LYS A 78 -2.81 -5.98 -4.47
CA LYS A 78 -2.49 -4.77 -3.72
C LYS A 78 -2.86 -4.98 -2.25
N ILE A 79 -1.91 -4.73 -1.34
CA ILE A 79 -2.19 -4.65 0.10
C ILE A 79 -2.08 -3.18 0.51
N GLY A 80 -3.19 -2.65 1.03
CA GLY A 80 -3.29 -1.31 1.59
C GLY A 80 -3.30 -1.32 3.11
N LEU A 81 -4.28 -0.63 3.70
CA LEU A 81 -4.38 -0.47 5.14
C LEU A 81 -4.58 -1.82 5.85
N LEU A 82 -3.58 -2.24 6.62
CA LEU A 82 -3.58 -3.47 7.41
C LEU A 82 -2.84 -3.20 8.73
N ARG A 83 -3.59 -3.07 9.82
CA ARG A 83 -3.10 -2.51 11.09
C ARG A 83 -2.80 -3.55 12.16
N ASP A 84 -3.39 -4.74 12.05
CA ASP A 84 -3.18 -5.83 13.00
C ASP A 84 -2.10 -6.80 12.53
N VAL A 85 -1.13 -7.08 13.41
CA VAL A 85 0.04 -7.91 13.10
C VAL A 85 -0.33 -9.36 12.83
N GLU A 86 -1.28 -9.92 13.57
CA GLU A 86 -1.70 -11.32 13.39
C GLU A 86 -2.50 -11.50 12.10
N THR A 87 -3.33 -10.52 11.75
CA THR A 87 -4.02 -10.48 10.45
C THR A 87 -3.00 -10.35 9.32
N MET A 88 -1.97 -9.52 9.49
CA MET A 88 -0.90 -9.33 8.51
C MET A 88 -0.15 -10.64 8.23
N LYS A 89 0.23 -11.38 9.27
CA LYS A 89 0.88 -12.70 9.13
C LYS A 89 0.01 -13.69 8.37
N ALA A 90 -1.27 -13.74 8.72
CA ALA A 90 -2.21 -14.65 8.10
C ALA A 90 -2.48 -14.28 6.63
N VAL A 91 -2.71 -13.00 6.32
CA VAL A 91 -2.86 -12.52 4.93
C VAL A 91 -1.60 -12.81 4.11
N ARG A 92 -0.40 -12.58 4.66
CA ARG A 92 0.86 -12.90 3.97
C ARG A 92 0.91 -14.36 3.55
N ASN A 93 0.47 -15.28 4.38
CA ASN A 93 0.48 -16.71 4.05
C ASN A 93 -0.46 -17.06 2.89
N GLU A 94 -1.58 -16.37 2.75
CA GLU A 94 -2.52 -16.57 1.64
C GLU A 94 -2.03 -15.97 0.31
N VAL A 95 -1.18 -14.93 0.35
CA VAL A 95 -0.70 -14.24 -0.85
C VAL A 95 0.74 -14.59 -1.23
N ILE A 96 1.39 -15.46 -0.47
CA ILE A 96 2.77 -15.87 -0.74
C ILE A 96 2.89 -16.51 -2.13
N GLY A 97 3.93 -16.12 -2.87
CA GLY A 97 4.13 -16.58 -4.25
C GLY A 97 3.44 -15.70 -5.31
N CYS A 98 2.64 -14.71 -4.93
CA CYS A 98 2.16 -13.70 -5.87
C CYS A 98 3.33 -12.84 -6.36
N LYS A 99 3.69 -12.96 -7.64
CA LYS A 99 4.82 -12.23 -8.23
C LYS A 99 4.59 -10.71 -8.31
N ASN A 100 3.33 -10.29 -8.39
CA ASN A 100 2.94 -8.89 -8.57
C ASN A 100 2.27 -8.37 -7.30
N LEU A 101 2.97 -8.44 -6.16
CA LEU A 101 2.50 -7.90 -4.88
C LEU A 101 2.88 -6.42 -4.78
N ILE A 102 1.86 -5.57 -4.67
CA ILE A 102 2.01 -4.12 -4.54
C ILE A 102 1.58 -3.71 -3.13
N LEU A 103 2.45 -3.00 -2.44
CA LEU A 103 2.19 -2.52 -1.08
C LEU A 103 1.95 -1.00 -1.06
N VAL A 104 0.86 -0.59 -0.45
CA VAL A 104 0.50 0.83 -0.22
C VAL A 104 0.00 0.96 1.22
N PRO A 105 0.85 0.89 2.23
CA PRO A 105 0.47 0.68 3.63
C PRO A 105 -0.58 1.63 4.20
N GLY A 106 -0.60 2.90 3.77
CA GLY A 106 -1.49 3.90 4.34
C GLY A 106 -1.16 4.17 5.82
N ILE A 107 0.10 4.47 6.10
CA ILE A 107 0.61 4.70 7.47
C ILE A 107 -0.01 5.94 8.08
N LEU A 108 -0.22 6.98 7.25
CA LEU A 108 -0.83 8.25 7.64
C LEU A 108 -2.20 8.43 6.96
N ASN A 109 -3.15 9.04 7.64
CA ASN A 109 -4.38 9.53 7.01
C ASN A 109 -4.13 10.83 6.20
N SER A 110 -5.19 11.41 5.63
CA SER A 110 -5.13 12.68 4.87
C SER A 110 -4.72 13.89 5.72
N GLN A 111 -4.89 13.82 7.04
CA GLN A 111 -4.53 14.86 8.00
C GLN A 111 -3.11 14.67 8.58
N GLY A 112 -2.35 13.68 8.10
CA GLY A 112 -1.01 13.37 8.61
C GLY A 112 -1.00 12.60 9.94
N GLN A 113 -2.15 12.13 10.44
CA GLN A 113 -2.21 11.35 11.67
C GLN A 113 -1.81 9.90 11.40
N GLN A 114 -0.97 9.36 12.26
CA GLN A 114 -0.50 7.98 12.17
C GLN A 114 -1.61 6.99 12.51
N LEU A 115 -1.86 6.05 11.60
CA LEU A 115 -2.90 5.02 11.74
C LEU A 115 -2.37 3.69 12.28
N MET A 116 -1.06 3.50 12.30
CA MET A 116 -0.40 2.26 12.71
C MET A 116 0.48 2.48 13.93
N LYS A 117 0.50 1.50 14.84
CA LYS A 117 1.43 1.49 15.97
C LYS A 117 2.86 1.16 15.50
N ALA A 118 3.85 1.45 16.34
CA ALA A 118 5.25 1.14 16.06
C ALA A 118 5.48 -0.36 15.78
N GLU A 119 4.83 -1.24 16.54
CA GLU A 119 4.89 -2.69 16.33
C GLU A 119 4.37 -3.13 14.95
N THR A 120 3.32 -2.44 14.44
CA THR A 120 2.77 -2.70 13.11
C THR A 120 3.73 -2.25 12.02
N LEU A 121 4.41 -1.09 12.18
CA LEU A 121 5.43 -0.63 11.23
C LEU A 121 6.61 -1.62 11.15
N GLU A 122 7.05 -2.14 12.30
CA GLU A 122 8.09 -3.18 12.33
C GLU A 122 7.62 -4.48 11.67
N ALA A 123 6.35 -4.85 11.84
CA ALA A 123 5.77 -6.02 11.17
C ALA A 123 5.73 -5.82 9.64
N TRP A 124 5.36 -4.65 9.14
CA TRP A 124 5.42 -4.34 7.70
C TRP A 124 6.82 -4.56 7.13
N LYS A 125 7.86 -4.07 7.82
CA LYS A 125 9.26 -4.27 7.39
C LYS A 125 9.68 -5.74 7.35
N LYS A 126 9.22 -6.53 8.31
CA LYS A 126 9.69 -7.93 8.47
C LYS A 126 8.85 -8.95 7.69
N ILE A 127 7.56 -8.64 7.43
CA ILE A 127 6.60 -9.62 6.93
C ILE A 127 6.20 -9.37 5.47
N LEU A 128 5.85 -8.13 5.11
CA LEU A 128 5.29 -7.82 3.80
C LEU A 128 6.29 -7.18 2.83
N ILE A 129 7.12 -6.26 3.28
CA ILE A 129 8.07 -5.58 2.39
C ILE A 129 9.03 -6.55 1.69
N PRO A 130 9.54 -7.63 2.33
CA PRO A 130 10.39 -8.62 1.64
C PRO A 130 9.69 -9.36 0.49
N GLU A 131 8.38 -9.41 0.48
CA GLU A 131 7.57 -10.06 -0.58
C GLU A 131 7.16 -9.09 -1.70
N ALA A 132 7.40 -7.79 -1.52
CA ALA A 132 6.89 -6.77 -2.42
C ALA A 132 7.61 -6.74 -3.78
N PHE A 133 6.83 -6.80 -4.85
CA PHE A 133 7.31 -6.35 -6.16
C PHE A 133 7.48 -4.83 -6.18
N LEU A 134 6.50 -4.10 -5.65
CA LEU A 134 6.53 -2.64 -5.54
C LEU A 134 5.98 -2.19 -4.19
N ILE A 135 6.70 -1.31 -3.50
CA ILE A 135 6.14 -0.54 -2.39
C ILE A 135 5.99 0.92 -2.79
N GLN A 136 4.78 1.46 -2.56
CA GLN A 136 4.51 2.87 -2.73
C GLN A 136 4.28 3.53 -1.38
N LEU A 137 5.00 4.63 -1.11
CA LEU A 137 4.88 5.44 0.10
C LEU A 137 4.87 6.93 -0.24
N ARG A 138 4.23 7.74 0.60
CA ARG A 138 4.55 9.17 0.68
C ARG A 138 5.89 9.33 1.38
N CYS A 139 6.64 10.41 1.07
CA CYS A 139 7.92 10.69 1.76
C CYS A 139 7.74 10.72 3.28
N SER A 140 6.69 11.37 3.79
CA SER A 140 6.36 11.40 5.22
C SER A 140 6.08 10.01 5.83
N GLU A 141 5.53 9.07 5.07
CA GLU A 141 5.33 7.69 5.52
C GLU A 141 6.66 6.91 5.53
N ALA A 142 7.52 7.16 4.54
CA ALA A 142 8.85 6.56 4.48
C ALA A 142 9.74 7.07 5.63
N GLU A 143 9.66 8.36 5.99
CA GLU A 143 10.34 8.94 7.14
C GLU A 143 9.99 8.20 8.44
N LEU A 144 8.69 7.97 8.69
CA LEU A 144 8.22 7.23 9.85
C LEU A 144 8.68 5.76 9.82
N LEU A 145 8.53 5.09 8.68
CA LEU A 145 8.84 3.68 8.52
C LEU A 145 10.35 3.41 8.69
N LEU A 146 11.20 4.30 8.18
CA LEU A 146 12.65 4.14 8.15
C LEU A 146 13.37 4.89 9.26
N ASN A 147 12.65 5.68 10.07
CA ASN A 147 13.20 6.57 11.08
C ASN A 147 14.33 7.45 10.49
N MET A 148 14.02 8.20 9.45
CA MET A 148 14.93 9.13 8.77
C MET A 148 14.18 10.36 8.28
N GLN A 149 14.88 11.45 7.99
CA GLN A 149 14.31 12.63 7.33
C GLN A 149 14.54 12.57 5.82
N ILE A 150 13.59 13.08 5.05
CA ILE A 150 13.64 13.16 3.58
C ILE A 150 13.44 14.62 3.19
N CYS A 151 14.54 15.36 3.08
CA CYS A 151 14.55 16.80 2.79
C CYS A 151 15.09 17.11 1.38
N SER A 152 15.57 16.13 0.65
CA SER A 152 16.17 16.30 -0.68
C SER A 152 15.92 15.09 -1.57
N ASP A 153 16.16 15.25 -2.88
CA ASP A 153 16.13 14.16 -3.85
C ASP A 153 17.12 13.04 -3.49
N ASN A 154 18.27 13.39 -2.94
CA ASN A 154 19.25 12.41 -2.47
C ASN A 154 18.71 11.59 -1.29
N ASP A 155 17.99 12.22 -0.36
CA ASP A 155 17.36 11.51 0.76
C ASP A 155 16.25 10.56 0.27
N MET A 156 15.50 10.96 -0.76
CA MET A 156 14.53 10.06 -1.42
C MET A 156 15.23 8.83 -2.01
N ILE A 157 16.38 9.02 -2.67
CA ILE A 157 17.18 7.91 -3.20
C ILE A 157 17.65 6.99 -2.08
N GLN A 158 18.17 7.56 -0.98
CA GLN A 158 18.62 6.77 0.18
C GLN A 158 17.47 6.00 0.83
N ALA A 159 16.29 6.62 0.98
CA ALA A 159 15.11 5.96 1.50
C ALA A 159 14.68 4.79 0.61
N ALA A 160 14.68 4.99 -0.72
CA ALA A 160 14.35 3.94 -1.67
C ALA A 160 15.35 2.77 -1.61
N LYS A 161 16.65 3.04 -1.52
CA LYS A 161 17.68 2.01 -1.35
C LYS A 161 17.47 1.19 -0.07
N ARG A 162 17.19 1.84 1.07
CA ARG A 162 16.88 1.14 2.32
C ARG A 162 15.66 0.23 2.20
N LEU A 163 14.61 0.65 1.50
CA LEU A 163 13.43 -0.19 1.26
C LEU A 163 13.76 -1.41 0.38
N VAL A 164 14.66 -1.25 -0.59
CA VAL A 164 15.16 -2.38 -1.39
C VAL A 164 16.05 -3.31 -0.55
N GLU A 165 16.88 -2.78 0.34
CA GLU A 165 17.68 -3.57 1.30
C GLU A 165 16.80 -4.39 2.26
N ILE A 166 15.60 -3.88 2.62
CA ILE A 166 14.59 -4.63 3.40
C ILE A 166 13.99 -5.76 2.58
N GLY A 167 13.97 -5.65 1.23
CA GLY A 167 13.55 -6.71 0.33
C GLY A 167 12.58 -6.32 -0.79
N ALA A 168 12.09 -5.08 -0.85
CA ALA A 168 11.26 -4.62 -1.96
C ALA A 168 12.03 -4.63 -3.28
N LYS A 169 11.41 -5.08 -4.39
CA LYS A 169 12.08 -5.07 -5.71
C LYS A 169 12.05 -3.69 -6.36
N ALA A 170 10.99 -2.95 -6.16
CA ALA A 170 10.83 -1.58 -6.64
C ALA A 170 10.21 -0.68 -5.58
N VAL A 171 10.52 0.61 -5.62
CA VAL A 171 10.03 1.61 -4.67
C VAL A 171 9.53 2.83 -5.42
N LEU A 172 8.30 3.26 -5.10
CA LEU A 172 7.72 4.53 -5.57
C LEU A 172 7.51 5.44 -4.37
N LEU A 173 8.33 6.49 -4.25
CA LEU A 173 8.15 7.55 -3.26
C LEU A 173 7.43 8.73 -3.89
N ARG A 174 6.43 9.29 -3.20
CA ARG A 174 5.64 10.43 -3.68
C ARG A 174 5.65 11.57 -2.66
N GLY A 175 5.45 12.80 -3.15
CA GLY A 175 5.40 13.99 -2.30
C GLY A 175 6.77 14.36 -1.74
N GLY A 176 7.81 14.25 -2.56
CA GLY A 176 9.14 14.77 -2.26
C GLY A 176 9.12 16.27 -2.00
N HIS A 177 10.27 16.80 -1.62
CA HIS A 177 10.45 18.20 -1.22
C HIS A 177 9.90 19.13 -2.30
N GLN A 178 9.02 20.07 -1.90
CA GLN A 178 8.51 21.10 -2.79
C GLN A 178 9.62 22.14 -3.04
N VAL A 179 10.40 21.94 -4.10
CA VAL A 179 11.24 22.99 -4.66
C VAL A 179 10.41 23.68 -5.74
N GLU A 180 10.17 24.98 -5.59
CA GLU A 180 9.44 25.80 -6.57
C GLU A 180 8.01 25.32 -6.89
N ASN A 181 7.21 24.89 -5.90
CA ASN A 181 5.82 24.41 -6.10
C ASN A 181 5.69 23.14 -6.97
N ARG A 182 6.73 22.38 -7.17
CA ARG A 182 6.68 21.10 -7.91
C ARG A 182 6.55 19.93 -6.96
N LEU A 183 5.59 19.05 -7.22
CA LEU A 183 5.49 17.76 -6.57
C LEU A 183 6.41 16.78 -7.28
N THR A 184 7.34 16.19 -6.53
CA THR A 184 8.29 15.20 -7.06
C THR A 184 7.89 13.80 -6.63
N ALA A 185 7.95 12.84 -7.56
CA ALA A 185 7.88 11.41 -7.26
C ALA A 185 9.14 10.72 -7.79
N LEU A 186 9.62 9.71 -7.06
CA LEU A 186 10.79 8.92 -7.40
C LEU A 186 10.39 7.45 -7.55
N LEU A 187 10.69 6.86 -8.70
CA LEU A 187 10.69 5.41 -8.91
C LEU A 187 12.13 4.90 -8.89
N TYR A 188 12.37 3.91 -8.02
CA TYR A 188 13.65 3.21 -7.92
C TYR A 188 13.44 1.73 -8.20
N HIS A 189 14.19 1.18 -9.15
CA HIS A 189 14.17 -0.23 -9.53
C HIS A 189 15.50 -0.64 -10.18
N ASP A 190 16.05 -1.78 -9.79
CA ASP A 190 17.31 -2.35 -10.33
C ASP A 190 18.46 -1.34 -10.38
N GLY A 191 18.65 -0.59 -9.30
CA GLY A 191 19.71 0.44 -9.22
C GLY A 191 19.42 1.71 -10.03
N THR A 192 18.34 1.73 -10.81
CA THR A 192 17.95 2.88 -11.65
C THR A 192 16.96 3.77 -10.93
N THR A 193 17.16 5.08 -11.04
CA THR A 193 16.31 6.11 -10.46
C THR A 193 15.62 6.91 -11.56
N LYS A 194 14.31 7.08 -11.45
CA LYS A 194 13.54 7.95 -12.35
C LYS A 194 12.70 8.92 -11.52
N PHE A 195 12.89 10.21 -11.76
CA PHE A 195 12.08 11.26 -11.17
C PHE A 195 10.93 11.67 -12.10
N PHE A 196 9.80 12.01 -11.50
CA PHE A 196 8.63 12.58 -12.14
C PHE A 196 8.27 13.86 -11.39
N SER A 197 7.98 14.93 -12.12
CA SER A 197 7.51 16.20 -11.57
C SER A 197 6.24 16.64 -12.28
N SER A 198 5.31 17.21 -11.54
CA SER A 198 4.07 17.83 -12.05
C SER A 198 3.98 19.27 -11.61
#